data_4118ba9b0e39d02729c4aa195369e192
#
_entry.id   4118ba9b0e39d02729c4aa195369e192
#
_cell.length_a   1.000
_cell.length_b   1.000
_cell.length_c   1.000
_cell.angle_alpha   90.00
_cell.angle_beta   90.00
_cell.angle_gamma   90.00
#
_symmetry.space_group_name_H-M   'P 1'
#
loop_
_entity.id
_entity.type
_entity.pdbx_description
1 polymer ?
#
loop_
_entity_poly.entity_id
_entity_poly.type
_entity_poly.pdbx_seq_one_letter_code
_entity_poly.pdbx_strand_id
1 'polypeptide(L)'
;MVIVPGRPPTGMQVVVCSDTHVPSRAPAIPDWVRTAIADADHVVHAGDFDSRRAYETVKELAEGLTAVRGNTDGDYGLPGVATADLAGVRFVVTHGTGPGTGYEDRVAAVLDDEAAAGRPTVGVAGHTHNVLDTRVDGARLLNPGSATGAWPAQEATLMVARVADGDVDMTVRRE
;
A
#
# COMPACT_ATOMS: atom_id res chain seq x y z
N MET A 1 -16.08 22.98 31.68
CA MET A 1 -16.10 22.42 30.31
C MET A 1 -15.25 21.16 30.36
N VAL A 2 -15.90 19.99 30.43
CA VAL A 2 -15.20 18.70 30.48
C VAL A 2 -14.82 18.34 29.04
N ILE A 3 -13.52 18.33 28.74
CA ILE A 3 -13.00 17.80 27.50
C ILE A 3 -13.12 16.28 27.62
N VAL A 4 -14.11 15.70 26.97
CA VAL A 4 -14.19 14.25 26.78
C VAL A 4 -13.06 13.90 25.81
N PRO A 5 -12.06 13.07 26.21
CA PRO A 5 -11.07 12.61 25.25
C PRO A 5 -11.82 11.90 24.12
N GLY A 6 -11.60 12.34 22.88
CA GLY A 6 -12.23 11.75 21.71
C GLY A 6 -12.00 10.24 21.72
N ARG A 7 -13.07 9.47 21.58
CA ARG A 7 -13.00 8.01 21.38
C ARG A 7 -11.98 7.78 20.26
N PRO A 8 -10.99 6.88 20.38
CA PRO A 8 -10.09 6.57 19.30
C PRO A 8 -10.93 6.20 18.06
N PRO A 9 -10.53 6.64 16.88
CA PRO A 9 -11.32 6.40 15.67
C PRO A 9 -11.61 4.91 15.55
N THR A 10 -12.89 4.56 15.55
CA THR A 10 -13.33 3.17 15.34
C THR A 10 -13.00 2.78 13.90
N GLY A 11 -12.36 1.65 13.70
CA GLY A 11 -12.02 1.14 12.38
C GLY A 11 -10.65 0.45 12.36
N MET A 12 -10.47 -0.40 11.37
CA MET A 12 -9.22 -1.10 11.11
C MET A 12 -8.17 -0.12 10.58
N GLN A 13 -6.99 -0.11 11.16
CA GLN A 13 -5.87 0.67 10.64
C GLN A 13 -5.09 -0.15 9.62
N VAL A 14 -5.08 0.32 8.37
CA VAL A 14 -4.33 -0.30 7.28
C VAL A 14 -3.22 0.64 6.84
N VAL A 15 -1.98 0.15 6.87
CA VAL A 15 -0.84 0.86 6.27
C VAL A 15 -0.67 0.38 4.83
N VAL A 16 -0.60 1.32 3.90
CA VAL A 16 -0.34 1.08 2.48
C VAL A 16 1.03 1.64 2.13
N CYS A 17 1.93 0.79 1.68
CA CYS A 17 3.29 1.14 1.31
C CYS A 17 3.76 0.41 0.06
N SER A 18 4.86 0.85 -0.54
CA SER A 18 5.43 0.29 -1.76
C SER A 18 6.87 0.75 -1.98
N ASP A 19 7.55 0.15 -2.94
CA ASP A 19 8.81 0.65 -3.49
C ASP A 19 9.86 0.91 -2.41
N THR A 20 10.10 -0.11 -1.60
CA THR A 20 11.05 -0.10 -0.47
C THR A 20 12.50 -0.05 -0.94
N HIS A 21 12.85 -0.79 -1.99
CA HIS A 21 14.17 -0.78 -2.64
C HIS A 21 15.37 -0.85 -1.69
N VAL A 22 15.34 -1.74 -0.71
CA VAL A 22 16.44 -2.00 0.22
C VAL A 22 17.17 -3.29 -0.17
N PRO A 23 18.47 -3.28 -0.36
CA PRO A 23 19.43 -2.19 -0.14
C PRO A 23 19.77 -1.38 -1.40
N SER A 24 19.13 -1.60 -2.55
CA SER A 24 19.61 -1.11 -3.85
C SER A 24 19.54 0.41 -3.99
N ARG A 25 18.50 1.05 -3.46
CA ARG A 25 18.25 2.51 -3.57
C ARG A 25 18.09 3.20 -2.22
N ALA A 26 18.00 2.43 -1.12
CA ALA A 26 17.94 2.92 0.23
C ALA A 26 18.70 1.98 1.16
N PRO A 27 19.42 2.49 2.18
CA PRO A 27 20.23 1.63 3.06
C PRO A 27 19.37 0.80 4.03
N ALA A 28 18.21 1.32 4.43
CA ALA A 28 17.30 0.69 5.37
C ALA A 28 15.88 1.29 5.25
N ILE A 29 14.90 0.59 5.79
CA ILE A 29 13.53 1.11 5.97
C ILE A 29 13.59 2.12 7.14
N PRO A 30 13.12 3.38 6.98
CA PRO A 30 13.12 4.37 8.04
C PRO A 30 12.38 3.89 9.31
N ASP A 31 12.84 4.30 10.48
CA ASP A 31 12.26 3.85 11.75
C ASP A 31 10.78 4.22 11.89
N TRP A 32 10.37 5.39 11.43
CA TRP A 32 8.98 5.80 11.48
C TRP A 32 8.07 4.94 10.57
N VAL A 33 8.60 4.45 9.43
CA VAL A 33 7.89 3.51 8.55
C VAL A 33 7.77 2.15 9.23
N ARG A 34 8.86 1.66 9.85
CA ARG A 34 8.86 0.41 10.62
C ARG A 34 7.83 0.46 11.75
N THR A 35 7.78 1.59 12.47
CA THR A 35 6.80 1.82 13.54
C THR A 35 5.37 1.82 12.98
N ALA A 36 5.13 2.53 11.87
CA ALA A 36 3.81 2.54 11.25
C ALA A 36 3.34 1.15 10.81
N ILE A 37 4.24 0.34 10.26
CA ILE A 37 3.97 -1.06 9.89
C ILE A 37 3.62 -1.90 11.12
N ALA A 38 4.40 -1.77 12.19
CA ALA A 38 4.19 -2.54 13.43
C ALA A 38 2.91 -2.18 14.17
N ASP A 39 2.47 -0.93 14.07
CA ASP A 39 1.25 -0.42 14.74
C ASP A 39 -0.04 -0.65 13.94
N ALA A 40 0.06 -1.14 12.69
CA ALA A 40 -1.08 -1.37 11.83
C ALA A 40 -1.76 -2.73 12.11
N ASP A 41 -3.09 -2.77 12.01
CA ASP A 41 -3.84 -4.02 12.04
C ASP A 41 -3.59 -4.87 10.77
N HIS A 42 -3.31 -4.20 9.65
CA HIS A 42 -2.95 -4.84 8.39
C HIS A 42 -2.05 -3.95 7.54
N VAL A 43 -1.13 -4.57 6.82
CA VAL A 43 -0.24 -3.89 5.88
C VAL A 43 -0.51 -4.36 4.46
N VAL A 44 -0.62 -3.42 3.54
CA VAL A 44 -0.69 -3.66 2.11
C VAL A 44 0.59 -3.14 1.46
N HIS A 45 1.35 -3.99 0.79
CA HIS A 45 2.61 -3.63 0.15
C HIS A 45 2.57 -3.95 -1.35
N ALA A 46 2.72 -2.92 -2.18
CA ALA A 46 2.57 -3.03 -3.63
C ALA A 46 3.85 -3.43 -4.39
N GLY A 47 4.84 -4.04 -3.72
CA GLY A 47 6.02 -4.63 -4.37
C GLY A 47 7.24 -3.74 -4.40
N ASP A 48 8.29 -4.24 -5.04
CA ASP A 48 9.64 -3.67 -5.10
C ASP A 48 10.31 -3.53 -3.73
N PHE A 49 10.53 -4.68 -3.10
CA PHE A 49 11.34 -4.81 -1.88
C PHE A 49 12.85 -4.79 -2.19
N ASP A 50 13.25 -5.30 -3.36
CA ASP A 50 14.59 -5.57 -3.88
C ASP A 50 15.35 -6.72 -3.20
N SER A 51 15.02 -7.08 -1.99
CA SER A 51 15.65 -8.21 -1.31
C SER A 51 14.65 -9.04 -0.51
N ARG A 52 14.94 -10.33 -0.42
CA ARG A 52 14.19 -11.23 0.48
C ARG A 52 14.23 -10.72 1.92
N ARG A 53 15.37 -10.18 2.36
CA ARG A 53 15.52 -9.64 3.71
C ARG A 53 14.58 -8.44 3.96
N ALA A 54 14.43 -7.54 2.98
CA ALA A 54 13.50 -6.42 3.11
C ALA A 54 12.05 -6.92 3.20
N TYR A 55 11.67 -7.88 2.37
CA TYR A 55 10.35 -8.52 2.44
C TYR A 55 10.12 -9.20 3.80
N GLU A 56 11.07 -10.00 4.28
CA GLU A 56 10.97 -10.68 5.57
C GLU A 56 10.88 -9.69 6.73
N THR A 57 11.62 -8.58 6.68
CA THR A 57 11.52 -7.50 7.68
C THR A 57 10.12 -6.93 7.75
N VAL A 58 9.50 -6.61 6.61
CA VAL A 58 8.11 -6.12 6.58
C VAL A 58 7.15 -7.18 7.11
N LYS A 59 7.33 -8.43 6.70
CA LYS A 59 6.49 -9.56 7.12
C LYS A 59 6.56 -9.82 8.63
N GLU A 60 7.74 -9.69 9.23
CA GLU A 60 7.94 -9.88 10.68
C GLU A 60 7.33 -8.74 11.50
N LEU A 61 7.34 -7.51 10.97
CA LEU A 61 6.78 -6.34 11.65
C LEU A 61 5.24 -6.31 11.57
N ALA A 62 4.66 -6.74 10.44
CA ALA A 62 3.24 -6.65 10.19
C ALA A 62 2.45 -7.73 10.93
N GLU A 63 1.35 -7.36 11.62
CA GLU A 63 0.39 -8.32 12.18
C GLU A 63 -0.32 -9.11 11.07
N GLY A 64 -0.77 -8.40 10.01
CA GLY A 64 -1.30 -8.99 8.79
C GLY A 64 -0.65 -8.33 7.57
N LEU A 65 -0.31 -9.11 6.54
CA LEU A 65 0.33 -8.61 5.33
C LEU A 65 -0.33 -9.16 4.07
N THR A 66 -0.68 -8.24 3.17
CA THR A 66 -0.99 -8.54 1.77
C THR A 66 0.06 -7.86 0.90
N ALA A 67 0.85 -8.63 0.19
CA ALA A 67 1.95 -8.13 -0.62
C ALA A 67 1.97 -8.76 -2.00
N VAL A 68 2.46 -8.01 -2.98
CA VAL A 68 2.68 -8.48 -4.33
C VAL A 68 4.14 -8.34 -4.74
N ARG A 69 4.51 -9.06 -5.80
CA ARG A 69 5.81 -8.97 -6.42
C ARG A 69 5.88 -7.74 -7.32
N GLY A 70 6.92 -6.93 -7.16
CA GLY A 70 7.27 -5.87 -8.08
C GLY A 70 8.25 -6.34 -9.16
N ASN A 71 8.62 -5.42 -10.08
CA ASN A 71 9.50 -5.77 -11.20
C ASN A 71 10.98 -5.92 -10.81
N THR A 72 11.39 -5.39 -9.66
CA THR A 72 12.75 -5.55 -9.13
C THR A 72 12.89 -6.72 -8.15
N ASP A 73 11.78 -7.35 -7.78
CA ASP A 73 11.78 -8.44 -6.82
C ASP A 73 12.21 -9.77 -7.43
N GLY A 74 12.95 -10.55 -6.65
CA GLY A 74 13.24 -11.94 -6.93
C GLY A 74 12.03 -12.85 -6.65
N ASP A 75 12.26 -14.15 -6.73
CA ASP A 75 11.24 -15.14 -6.35
C ASP A 75 11.18 -15.28 -4.81
N TYR A 76 10.29 -14.52 -4.20
CA TYR A 76 10.00 -14.59 -2.75
C TYR A 76 8.69 -15.35 -2.47
N GLY A 77 8.07 -15.94 -3.49
CA GLY A 77 6.76 -16.59 -3.39
C GLY A 77 5.58 -15.62 -3.40
N LEU A 78 5.80 -14.36 -3.83
CA LEU A 78 4.75 -13.35 -3.92
C LEU A 78 4.02 -13.42 -5.26
N PRO A 79 2.67 -13.26 -5.25
CA PRO A 79 1.88 -13.18 -6.47
C PRO A 79 2.06 -11.83 -7.16
N GLY A 80 1.70 -11.73 -8.46
CA GLY A 80 1.65 -10.46 -9.18
C GLY A 80 0.42 -9.60 -8.84
N VAL A 81 -0.66 -10.25 -8.41
CA VAL A 81 -1.90 -9.61 -7.95
C VAL A 81 -2.36 -10.31 -6.68
N ALA A 82 -2.80 -9.55 -5.69
CA ALA A 82 -3.38 -10.07 -4.46
C ALA A 82 -4.63 -9.27 -4.06
N THR A 83 -5.52 -9.89 -3.32
CA THR A 83 -6.71 -9.24 -2.77
C THR A 83 -6.79 -9.43 -1.27
N ALA A 84 -7.33 -8.44 -0.57
CA ALA A 84 -7.65 -8.53 0.85
C ALA A 84 -9.01 -7.89 1.13
N ASP A 85 -9.87 -8.60 1.83
CA ASP A 85 -11.16 -8.08 2.27
C ASP A 85 -11.02 -7.58 3.72
N LEU A 86 -10.98 -6.26 3.89
CA LEU A 86 -10.69 -5.60 5.15
C LEU A 86 -11.85 -4.68 5.53
N ALA A 87 -12.51 -4.97 6.65
CA ALA A 87 -13.62 -4.17 7.21
C ALA A 87 -14.67 -3.74 6.16
N GLY A 88 -15.06 -4.65 5.28
CA GLY A 88 -16.09 -4.43 4.25
C GLY A 88 -15.58 -3.84 2.93
N VAL A 89 -14.29 -3.58 2.80
CA VAL A 89 -13.65 -3.07 1.56
C VAL A 89 -12.76 -4.14 0.97
N ARG A 90 -12.80 -4.31 -0.36
CA ARG A 90 -11.85 -5.13 -1.10
C ARG A 90 -10.67 -4.28 -1.54
N PHE A 91 -9.50 -4.59 -1.04
CA PHE A 91 -8.23 -4.07 -1.56
C PHE A 91 -7.73 -5.01 -2.65
N VAL A 92 -7.46 -4.45 -3.81
CA VAL A 92 -6.81 -5.15 -4.94
C VAL A 92 -5.44 -4.56 -5.13
N VAL A 93 -4.42 -5.40 -5.03
CA VAL A 93 -3.03 -4.97 -4.99
C VAL A 93 -2.30 -5.50 -6.21
N THR A 94 -1.63 -4.62 -6.93
CA THR A 94 -0.71 -4.94 -8.03
C THR A 94 0.45 -3.98 -8.00
N HIS A 95 1.58 -4.32 -8.64
CA HIS A 95 2.69 -3.36 -8.67
C HIS A 95 2.47 -2.24 -9.69
N GLY A 96 1.78 -2.51 -10.78
CA GLY A 96 1.54 -1.54 -11.85
C GLY A 96 2.70 -1.39 -12.83
N THR A 97 3.54 -2.41 -12.93
CA THR A 97 4.72 -2.46 -13.85
C THR A 97 4.37 -2.07 -15.28
N GLY A 98 5.22 -1.29 -15.90
CA GLY A 98 5.10 -0.86 -17.29
C GLY A 98 5.42 0.63 -17.47
N PRO A 99 5.25 1.17 -18.68
CA PRO A 99 5.50 2.59 -18.95
C PRO A 99 4.54 3.49 -18.16
N GLY A 100 4.97 4.72 -17.84
CA GLY A 100 4.13 5.71 -17.16
C GLY A 100 2.86 6.04 -17.93
N THR A 101 2.93 6.08 -19.25
CA THR A 101 1.75 6.22 -20.12
C THR A 101 0.81 5.01 -19.95
N GLY A 102 -0.47 5.27 -19.68
CA GLY A 102 -1.46 4.23 -19.47
C GLY A 102 -1.36 3.48 -18.14
N TYR A 103 -0.62 4.04 -17.17
CA TYR A 103 -0.48 3.44 -15.83
C TYR A 103 -1.83 3.24 -15.14
N GLU A 104 -2.66 4.28 -15.08
CA GLU A 104 -3.96 4.22 -14.42
C GLU A 104 -4.90 3.23 -15.11
N ASP A 105 -4.95 3.21 -16.45
CA ASP A 105 -5.77 2.27 -17.22
C ASP A 105 -5.34 0.81 -16.98
N ARG A 106 -4.02 0.58 -16.91
CA ARG A 106 -3.47 -0.76 -16.63
C ARG A 106 -3.87 -1.27 -15.26
N VAL A 107 -3.78 -0.41 -14.24
CA VAL A 107 -4.17 -0.76 -12.88
C VAL A 107 -5.69 -0.91 -12.79
N ALA A 108 -6.48 -0.02 -13.41
CA ALA A 108 -7.93 -0.11 -13.44
C ALA A 108 -8.43 -1.44 -14.04
N ALA A 109 -7.79 -1.94 -15.09
CA ALA A 109 -8.12 -3.24 -15.69
C ALA A 109 -7.96 -4.40 -14.67
N VAL A 110 -6.90 -4.36 -13.85
CA VAL A 110 -6.69 -5.35 -12.77
C VAL A 110 -7.78 -5.23 -11.71
N LEU A 111 -8.19 -4.00 -11.37
CA LEU A 111 -9.26 -3.76 -10.40
C LEU A 111 -10.60 -4.35 -10.89
N ASP A 112 -10.93 -4.16 -12.16
CA ASP A 112 -12.14 -4.68 -12.76
C ASP A 112 -12.19 -6.21 -12.73
N ASP A 113 -11.07 -6.86 -13.04
CA ASP A 113 -10.95 -8.33 -13.02
C ASP A 113 -11.13 -8.91 -11.62
N GLU A 114 -10.71 -8.20 -10.58
CA GLU A 114 -10.67 -8.66 -9.19
C GLU A 114 -11.80 -8.09 -8.31
N ALA A 115 -12.63 -7.21 -8.86
CA ALA A 115 -13.74 -6.60 -8.12
C ALA A 115 -14.75 -7.62 -7.63
N ALA A 116 -15.28 -7.40 -6.42
CA ALA A 116 -16.34 -8.22 -5.86
C ALA A 116 -17.68 -7.47 -5.89
N ALA A 117 -18.72 -8.13 -6.38
CA ALA A 117 -20.07 -7.55 -6.41
C ALA A 117 -20.54 -7.15 -4.99
N GLY A 118 -21.15 -5.99 -4.88
CA GLY A 118 -21.72 -5.48 -3.61
C GLY A 118 -20.70 -5.03 -2.57
N ARG A 119 -19.43 -4.91 -2.93
CA ARG A 119 -18.35 -4.47 -2.03
C ARG A 119 -17.54 -3.36 -2.68
N PRO A 120 -17.27 -2.24 -1.95
CA PRO A 120 -16.36 -1.22 -2.44
C PRO A 120 -14.97 -1.80 -2.73
N THR A 121 -14.39 -1.42 -3.86
CA THR A 121 -13.06 -1.86 -4.28
C THR A 121 -12.09 -0.67 -4.28
N VAL A 122 -10.94 -0.86 -3.67
CA VAL A 122 -9.83 0.10 -3.66
C VAL A 122 -8.60 -0.58 -4.26
N GLY A 123 -8.07 0.02 -5.30
CA GLY A 123 -6.82 -0.42 -5.92
C GLY A 123 -5.61 0.18 -5.24
N VAL A 124 -4.58 -0.62 -5.09
CA VAL A 124 -3.27 -0.19 -4.61
C VAL A 124 -2.22 -0.61 -5.63
N ALA A 125 -1.41 0.35 -6.07
CA ALA A 125 -0.28 0.07 -6.95
C ALA A 125 0.93 0.94 -6.57
N GLY A 126 2.12 0.55 -7.00
CA GLY A 126 3.38 1.26 -6.78
C GLY A 126 4.03 1.67 -8.09
N HIS A 127 5.32 1.33 -8.24
CA HIS A 127 6.13 1.45 -9.46
C HIS A 127 6.55 2.87 -9.84
N THR A 128 5.63 3.84 -9.84
CA THR A 128 5.93 5.22 -10.25
C THR A 128 6.64 6.04 -9.18
N HIS A 129 6.62 5.60 -7.92
CA HIS A 129 7.09 6.30 -6.73
C HIS A 129 6.39 7.65 -6.46
N ASN A 130 5.29 7.91 -7.16
CA ASN A 130 4.50 9.13 -7.00
C ASN A 130 3.25 8.86 -6.17
N VAL A 131 3.04 9.67 -5.15
CA VAL A 131 1.80 9.61 -4.36
C VAL A 131 0.61 9.95 -5.24
N LEU A 132 -0.38 9.06 -5.25
CA LEU A 132 -1.60 9.21 -6.04
C LEU A 132 -2.81 8.74 -5.21
N ASP A 133 -3.86 9.54 -5.19
CA ASP A 133 -5.18 9.15 -4.71
C ASP A 133 -6.20 9.70 -5.71
N THR A 134 -6.71 8.85 -6.56
CA THR A 134 -7.58 9.23 -7.68
C THR A 134 -8.70 8.23 -7.88
N ARG A 135 -9.58 8.50 -8.83
CA ARG A 135 -10.60 7.56 -9.29
C ARG A 135 -10.47 7.34 -10.79
N VAL A 136 -10.54 6.07 -11.18
CA VAL A 136 -10.60 5.64 -12.57
C VAL A 136 -11.85 4.78 -12.74
N ASP A 137 -12.75 5.17 -13.63
CA ASP A 137 -14.03 4.47 -13.86
C ASP A 137 -14.84 4.21 -12.58
N GLY A 138 -14.75 5.15 -11.62
CA GLY A 138 -15.42 5.07 -10.32
C GLY A 138 -14.68 4.30 -9.23
N ALA A 139 -13.70 3.47 -9.56
CA ALA A 139 -12.84 2.80 -8.59
C ALA A 139 -11.78 3.75 -8.04
N ARG A 140 -11.53 3.69 -6.71
CA ARG A 140 -10.44 4.45 -6.09
C ARG A 140 -9.12 3.74 -6.33
N LEU A 141 -8.13 4.48 -6.79
CA LEU A 141 -6.78 4.02 -7.04
C LEU A 141 -5.79 4.78 -6.16
N LEU A 142 -4.98 4.05 -5.43
CA LEU A 142 -3.97 4.57 -4.51
C LEU A 142 -2.57 4.16 -4.96
N ASN A 143 -1.63 5.10 -4.93
CA ASN A 143 -0.21 4.82 -4.95
C ASN A 143 0.43 5.51 -3.74
N PRO A 144 1.07 4.78 -2.82
CA PRO A 144 1.62 5.36 -1.60
C PRO A 144 2.96 6.08 -1.82
N GLY A 145 3.51 6.07 -3.01
CA GLY A 145 4.88 6.52 -3.27
C GLY A 145 5.92 5.49 -2.87
N SER A 146 7.08 5.93 -2.41
CA SER A 146 8.15 5.05 -1.94
C SER A 146 8.29 5.11 -0.41
N ALA A 147 8.25 3.96 0.24
CA ALA A 147 8.37 3.85 1.71
C ALA A 147 9.74 4.29 2.26
N THR A 148 10.73 4.42 1.40
CA THR A 148 12.10 4.82 1.77
C THR A 148 12.58 6.10 1.10
N GLY A 149 11.73 6.71 0.25
CA GLY A 149 12.15 7.84 -0.59
C GLY A 149 13.12 7.43 -1.70
N ALA A 150 13.05 6.16 -2.15
CA ALA A 150 13.91 5.65 -3.22
C ALA A 150 13.71 6.44 -4.51
N TRP A 151 14.82 6.83 -5.15
CA TRP A 151 14.74 7.57 -6.42
C TRP A 151 13.83 6.82 -7.44
N PRO A 152 12.93 7.49 -8.15
CA PRO A 152 12.76 8.94 -8.35
C PRO A 152 11.92 9.68 -7.28
N ALA A 153 11.49 9.03 -6.19
CA ALA A 153 10.85 9.74 -5.09
C ALA A 153 11.80 10.77 -4.45
N GLN A 154 11.24 11.85 -3.89
CA GLN A 154 12.01 12.90 -3.24
C GLN A 154 11.97 12.80 -1.71
N GLU A 155 11.03 12.05 -1.18
CA GLU A 155 10.78 11.85 0.25
C GLU A 155 10.20 10.46 0.50
N ALA A 156 10.36 9.95 1.70
CA ALA A 156 9.72 8.71 2.12
C ALA A 156 8.23 8.96 2.41
N THR A 157 7.37 8.11 1.86
CA THR A 157 5.92 8.24 2.00
C THR A 157 5.25 6.89 2.23
N LEU A 158 4.14 6.92 2.94
CA LEU A 158 3.17 5.82 3.03
C LEU A 158 1.77 6.41 3.24
N MET A 159 0.76 5.56 3.09
CA MET A 159 -0.61 5.95 3.40
C MET A 159 -1.11 5.18 4.62
N VAL A 160 -1.91 5.84 5.44
CA VAL A 160 -2.63 5.22 6.56
C VAL A 160 -4.11 5.32 6.29
N ALA A 161 -4.76 4.17 6.13
CA ALA A 161 -6.20 4.07 5.97
C ALA A 161 -6.88 3.74 7.31
N ARG A 162 -7.99 4.40 7.58
CA ARG A 162 -8.99 3.94 8.53
C ARG A 162 -10.15 3.33 7.76
N VAL A 163 -10.35 2.04 7.95
CA VAL A 163 -11.37 1.27 7.21
C VAL A 163 -12.44 0.82 8.18
N ALA A 164 -13.68 1.22 7.93
CA ALA A 164 -14.83 0.85 8.75
C ALA A 164 -16.10 0.84 7.89
N ASP A 165 -16.92 -0.19 8.06
CA ASP A 165 -18.25 -0.30 7.45
C ASP A 165 -18.28 -0.04 5.93
N GLY A 166 -17.22 -0.43 5.22
CA GLY A 166 -17.09 -0.24 3.78
C GLY A 166 -16.55 1.13 3.35
N ASP A 167 -16.23 2.02 4.30
CA ASP A 167 -15.61 3.33 4.04
C ASP A 167 -14.11 3.31 4.29
N VAL A 168 -13.37 4.10 3.53
CA VAL A 168 -11.92 4.29 3.63
C VAL A 168 -11.58 5.76 3.78
N ASP A 169 -11.09 6.13 4.95
CA ASP A 169 -10.49 7.44 5.20
C ASP A 169 -8.96 7.31 5.10
N MET A 170 -8.34 8.13 4.25
CA MET A 170 -6.94 7.99 3.87
C MET A 170 -6.14 9.24 4.24
N THR A 171 -4.97 9.01 4.85
CA THR A 171 -4.00 10.07 5.14
C THR A 171 -2.63 9.67 4.59
N VAL A 172 -1.98 10.59 3.88
CA VAL A 172 -0.59 10.43 3.45
C VAL A 172 0.34 10.90 4.57
N ARG A 173 1.27 10.03 4.97
CA ARG A 173 2.37 10.39 5.87
C ARG A 173 3.66 10.48 5.08
N ARG A 174 4.51 11.43 5.45
CA ARG A 174 5.78 11.74 4.77
C ARG A 174 6.81 12.32 5.74
N GLU A 175 8.07 11.99 5.50
CA GLU A 175 9.25 12.55 6.15
C GLU A 175 10.43 12.60 5.17
#